data_915c35bb0bb71a96dea736ca98c78fae
#
_entry.id   915c35bb0bb71a96dea736ca98c78fae
#
_cell.length_a   1.000
_cell.length_b   1.000
_cell.length_c   1.000
_cell.angle_alpha   90.00
_cell.angle_beta   90.00
_cell.angle_gamma   90.00
#
_symmetry.space_group_name_H-M   'P 1'
#
loop_
_entity.id
_entity.type
_entity.pdbx_description
1 polymer ?
#
loop_
_entity_poly.entity_id
_entity_poly.type
_entity_poly.pdbx_seq_one_letter_code
_entity_poly.pdbx_strand_id
1 'polypeptide(L)'
;MGFPVDVRTKVLIRCARICCLCFKQCGTKIEIHHIVQEADGGANTESNALPVCFDCHAEVGNYNSRHPKGTKYRAEELRVRRDMLYKLVESGTLVAQVLVKQLPGNAVVKSAAMVVGAINALPSPPEPSGESREFLERVLKPTTALDALARKLEILGAEDSAWILDSLVDRSKDSSRAIEVLAQLAPGLPRDQKLLTVERTVRNVTLFGDIAQKAALLSEFDSELLQLPDKAVRMAFFGDVFDIVERDQFVEVNDLVPVLVGTHSALPKALWANYVMLLINQSVSMSYKGAPAARQALTRLPDEVAKAGLLNLKPDLVIQFGHDQWQVAKRFANRFGHLVGDRQGEFINDVATMSWRAFFAKYIPD
;
A
#
# COMPACT_ATOMS: atom_id res chain seq x y z
N MET A 1 -9.01 -37.59 6.75
CA MET A 1 -10.04 -36.93 7.60
C MET A 1 -9.97 -35.44 7.35
N GLY A 2 -11.06 -34.70 7.40
CA GLY A 2 -11.05 -33.26 7.18
C GLY A 2 -11.08 -32.49 8.51
N PHE A 3 -11.04 -31.18 8.45
CA PHE A 3 -11.13 -30.31 9.64
C PHE A 3 -12.39 -30.60 10.47
N PRO A 4 -12.31 -30.59 11.83
CA PRO A 4 -13.45 -30.66 12.73
C PRO A 4 -14.51 -29.59 12.42
N VAL A 5 -15.77 -29.86 12.73
CA VAL A 5 -16.89 -28.97 12.41
C VAL A 5 -16.74 -27.59 13.04
N ASP A 6 -16.26 -27.53 14.28
CA ASP A 6 -16.01 -26.27 15.00
C ASP A 6 -14.89 -25.43 14.34
N VAL A 7 -13.81 -26.06 13.90
CA VAL A 7 -12.72 -25.37 13.14
C VAL A 7 -13.26 -24.84 11.82
N ARG A 8 -14.01 -25.66 11.07
CA ARG A 8 -14.63 -25.24 9.80
C ARG A 8 -15.56 -24.04 10.01
N THR A 9 -16.40 -24.10 11.05
CA THR A 9 -17.32 -23.01 11.37
C THR A 9 -16.60 -21.71 11.68
N LYS A 10 -15.55 -21.76 12.53
CA LYS A 10 -14.72 -20.58 12.85
C LYS A 10 -14.07 -19.98 11.62
N VAL A 11 -13.46 -20.80 10.78
CA VAL A 11 -12.81 -20.35 9.54
C VAL A 11 -13.81 -19.67 8.59
N LEU A 12 -14.99 -20.26 8.40
CA LEU A 12 -16.04 -19.73 7.52
C LEU A 12 -16.63 -18.40 8.03
N ILE A 13 -16.73 -18.24 9.34
CA ILE A 13 -17.13 -16.96 9.96
C ILE A 13 -16.04 -15.92 9.74
N ARG A 14 -14.78 -16.24 10.08
CA ARG A 14 -13.65 -15.29 9.98
C ARG A 14 -13.36 -14.83 8.55
N CYS A 15 -13.53 -15.69 7.56
CA CYS A 15 -13.34 -15.31 6.16
C CYS A 15 -14.58 -14.70 5.51
N ALA A 16 -15.70 -14.56 6.22
CA ALA A 16 -17.00 -14.11 5.68
C ALA A 16 -17.37 -14.81 4.35
N ARG A 17 -16.96 -16.09 4.18
CA ARG A 17 -17.10 -16.88 2.95
C ARG A 17 -16.44 -16.26 1.71
N ILE A 18 -15.35 -15.54 1.90
CA ILE A 18 -14.52 -14.95 0.85
C ILE A 18 -13.28 -15.82 0.65
N CYS A 19 -12.88 -16.04 -0.60
CA CYS A 19 -11.65 -16.75 -0.95
C CYS A 19 -10.43 -15.92 -0.58
N CYS A 20 -9.43 -16.47 0.14
CA CYS A 20 -8.24 -15.74 0.55
C CYS A 20 -7.20 -15.55 -0.57
N LEU A 21 -7.37 -16.17 -1.73
CA LEU A 21 -6.46 -16.03 -2.87
C LEU A 21 -6.98 -15.04 -3.91
N CYS A 22 -8.24 -15.15 -4.33
CA CYS A 22 -8.82 -14.29 -5.35
C CYS A 22 -9.82 -13.26 -4.80
N PHE A 23 -10.06 -13.23 -3.50
CA PHE A 23 -10.99 -12.32 -2.79
C PHE A 23 -12.44 -12.35 -3.32
N LYS A 24 -12.82 -13.43 -4.02
CA LYS A 24 -14.18 -13.64 -4.52
C LYS A 24 -15.10 -14.08 -3.39
N GLN A 25 -16.30 -13.50 -3.32
CA GLN A 25 -17.37 -14.00 -2.46
C GLN A 25 -17.88 -15.34 -3.00
N CYS A 26 -17.81 -16.39 -2.19
CA CYS A 26 -18.03 -17.76 -2.63
C CYS A 26 -19.37 -18.36 -2.13
N GLY A 27 -19.96 -17.81 -1.07
CA GLY A 27 -21.15 -18.35 -0.46
C GLY A 27 -20.96 -19.82 -0.04
N THR A 28 -21.71 -20.74 -0.66
CA THR A 28 -21.59 -22.20 -0.42
C THR A 28 -20.45 -22.85 -1.22
N LYS A 29 -19.90 -22.16 -2.23
CA LYS A 29 -18.82 -22.66 -3.10
C LYS A 29 -17.43 -22.32 -2.55
N ILE A 30 -17.26 -22.54 -1.25
CA ILE A 30 -15.99 -22.34 -0.53
C ILE A 30 -15.57 -23.63 0.15
N GLU A 31 -14.31 -23.96 0.05
CA GLU A 31 -13.67 -25.09 0.71
C GLU A 31 -12.58 -24.65 1.65
N ILE A 32 -12.22 -25.52 2.58
CA ILE A 32 -11.12 -25.28 3.51
C ILE A 32 -10.01 -26.25 3.17
N HIS A 33 -8.93 -25.68 2.61
CA HIS A 33 -7.72 -26.40 2.22
C HIS A 33 -6.71 -26.44 3.37
N HIS A 34 -5.91 -27.49 3.46
CA HIS A 34 -4.80 -27.58 4.40
C HIS A 34 -3.59 -26.80 3.84
N ILE A 35 -3.06 -25.82 4.58
CA ILE A 35 -1.84 -25.10 4.20
C ILE A 35 -0.65 -26.07 4.13
N VAL A 36 -0.50 -26.90 5.15
CA VAL A 36 0.35 -28.09 5.17
C VAL A 36 -0.57 -29.30 5.13
N GLN A 37 -0.42 -30.15 4.11
CA GLN A 37 -1.31 -31.29 3.89
C GLN A 37 -1.29 -32.24 5.10
N GLU A 38 -2.41 -32.91 5.38
CA GLU A 38 -2.51 -33.88 6.46
C GLU A 38 -1.52 -35.05 6.26
N ALA A 39 -1.29 -35.44 5.01
CA ALA A 39 -0.29 -36.45 4.63
C ALA A 39 1.16 -36.04 4.96
N ASP A 40 1.42 -34.73 5.03
CA ASP A 40 2.71 -34.15 5.37
C ASP A 40 2.79 -33.71 6.86
N GLY A 41 1.89 -34.23 7.70
CA GLY A 41 1.83 -33.95 9.14
C GLY A 41 1.09 -32.66 9.50
N GLY A 42 0.34 -32.07 8.58
CA GLY A 42 -0.45 -30.86 8.82
C GLY A 42 -1.58 -31.09 9.81
N ALA A 43 -1.67 -30.26 10.84
CA ALA A 43 -2.69 -30.35 11.89
C ALA A 43 -4.06 -29.88 11.38
N ASN A 44 -5.13 -30.49 11.93
CA ASN A 44 -6.53 -30.11 11.68
C ASN A 44 -6.97 -28.93 12.55
N THR A 45 -6.17 -27.86 12.55
CA THR A 45 -6.38 -26.66 13.37
C THR A 45 -6.67 -25.43 12.50
N GLU A 46 -7.24 -24.40 13.09
CA GLU A 46 -7.53 -23.13 12.40
C GLU A 46 -6.27 -22.50 11.81
N SER A 47 -5.11 -22.64 12.46
CA SER A 47 -3.83 -22.09 11.98
C SER A 47 -3.31 -22.76 10.69
N ASN A 48 -3.81 -23.96 10.36
CA ASN A 48 -3.49 -24.70 9.13
C ASN A 48 -4.62 -24.68 8.10
N ALA A 49 -5.72 -23.98 8.37
CA ALA A 49 -6.91 -23.91 7.53
C ALA A 49 -6.86 -22.69 6.57
N LEU A 50 -7.13 -22.94 5.29
CA LEU A 50 -7.10 -21.94 4.21
C LEU A 50 -8.45 -21.90 3.50
N PRO A 51 -9.28 -20.86 3.66
CA PRO A 51 -10.57 -20.75 2.96
C PRO A 51 -10.34 -20.32 1.49
N VAL A 52 -10.75 -21.16 0.54
CA VAL A 52 -10.55 -20.93 -0.90
C VAL A 52 -11.78 -21.31 -1.71
N CYS A 53 -12.01 -20.68 -2.87
CA CYS A 53 -13.01 -21.14 -3.82
C CYS A 53 -12.55 -22.43 -4.53
N PHE A 54 -13.45 -23.11 -5.22
CA PHE A 54 -13.15 -24.37 -5.92
C PHE A 54 -12.02 -24.20 -6.95
N ASP A 55 -12.00 -23.09 -7.68
CA ASP A 55 -10.97 -22.82 -8.69
C ASP A 55 -9.59 -22.67 -8.04
N CYS A 56 -9.48 -21.80 -7.03
CA CYS A 56 -8.23 -21.62 -6.28
C CYS A 56 -7.82 -22.87 -5.49
N HIS A 57 -8.78 -23.66 -4.99
CA HIS A 57 -8.49 -24.95 -4.35
C HIS A 57 -7.82 -25.92 -5.31
N ALA A 58 -8.34 -26.02 -6.56
CA ALA A 58 -7.75 -26.83 -7.60
C ALA A 58 -6.31 -26.35 -7.95
N GLU A 59 -6.08 -25.04 -8.05
CA GLU A 59 -4.75 -24.48 -8.35
C GLU A 59 -3.73 -24.80 -7.25
N VAL A 60 -4.10 -24.63 -5.98
CA VAL A 60 -3.20 -24.92 -4.85
C VAL A 60 -2.91 -26.41 -4.75
N GLY A 61 -3.92 -27.28 -5.00
CA GLY A 61 -3.81 -28.74 -4.87
C GLY A 61 -3.13 -29.45 -6.03
N ASN A 62 -3.18 -28.90 -7.24
CA ASN A 62 -2.79 -29.59 -8.47
C ASN A 62 -1.41 -29.20 -9.01
N TYR A 63 -0.53 -28.55 -8.24
CA TYR A 63 0.81 -28.23 -8.70
C TYR A 63 1.63 -29.50 -8.98
N ASN A 64 2.03 -29.67 -10.24
CA ASN A 64 2.85 -30.80 -10.65
C ASN A 64 4.35 -30.43 -10.65
N SER A 65 5.10 -30.94 -9.69
CA SER A 65 6.54 -30.68 -9.56
C SER A 65 7.39 -31.34 -10.67
N ARG A 66 6.85 -32.34 -11.40
CA ARG A 66 7.55 -33.01 -12.52
C ARG A 66 7.43 -32.25 -13.84
N HIS A 67 6.38 -31.44 -13.97
CA HIS A 67 6.13 -30.57 -15.13
C HIS A 67 5.70 -29.20 -14.64
N PRO A 68 6.60 -28.41 -14.01
CA PRO A 68 6.24 -27.15 -13.39
C PRO A 68 5.83 -26.12 -14.44
N LYS A 69 4.57 -25.67 -14.34
CA LYS A 69 4.07 -24.47 -15.01
C LYS A 69 3.77 -23.45 -13.93
N GLY A 70 4.53 -22.37 -13.90
CA GLY A 70 4.42 -21.37 -12.84
C GLY A 70 5.15 -21.76 -11.55
N THR A 71 4.80 -21.08 -10.45
CA THR A 71 5.43 -21.23 -9.14
C THR A 71 4.42 -21.79 -8.14
N LYS A 72 4.83 -22.81 -7.37
CA LYS A 72 4.01 -23.38 -6.30
C LYS A 72 3.81 -22.37 -5.17
N TYR A 73 2.59 -22.26 -4.66
CA TYR A 73 2.31 -21.52 -3.43
C TYR A 73 3.07 -22.13 -2.25
N ARG A 74 3.79 -21.28 -1.49
CA ARG A 74 4.49 -21.70 -0.27
C ARG A 74 3.57 -21.57 0.94
N ALA A 75 3.80 -22.40 1.97
CA ALA A 75 2.98 -22.39 3.18
C ALA A 75 2.97 -21.01 3.88
N GLU A 76 4.11 -20.31 3.88
CA GLU A 76 4.22 -18.95 4.43
C GLU A 76 3.36 -17.96 3.66
N GLU A 77 3.39 -18.01 2.32
CA GLU A 77 2.58 -17.16 1.47
C GLU A 77 1.08 -17.39 1.71
N LEU A 78 0.65 -18.63 1.79
CA LEU A 78 -0.74 -18.99 2.06
C LEU A 78 -1.20 -18.48 3.44
N ARG A 79 -0.35 -18.55 4.47
CA ARG A 79 -0.64 -17.97 5.78
C ARG A 79 -0.80 -16.46 5.72
N VAL A 80 0.13 -15.77 5.07
CA VAL A 80 0.07 -14.30 4.92
C VAL A 80 -1.21 -13.87 4.20
N ARG A 81 -1.59 -14.53 3.11
CA ARG A 81 -2.82 -14.23 2.35
C ARG A 81 -4.08 -14.46 3.18
N ARG A 82 -4.14 -15.56 3.93
CA ARG A 82 -5.23 -15.84 4.86
C ARG A 82 -5.36 -14.79 5.94
N ASP A 83 -4.25 -14.47 6.60
CA ASP A 83 -4.23 -13.53 7.72
C ASP A 83 -4.55 -12.10 7.25
N MET A 84 -4.14 -11.73 6.03
CA MET A 84 -4.54 -10.50 5.38
C MET A 84 -6.06 -10.47 5.14
N LEU A 85 -6.65 -11.54 4.61
CA LEU A 85 -8.10 -11.62 4.45
C LEU A 85 -8.83 -11.45 5.78
N TYR A 86 -8.40 -12.15 6.84
CA TYR A 86 -9.03 -12.06 8.15
C TYR A 86 -9.00 -10.63 8.70
N LYS A 87 -7.88 -9.93 8.58
CA LYS A 87 -7.77 -8.51 8.97
C LYS A 87 -8.71 -7.62 8.17
N LEU A 88 -8.84 -7.86 6.86
CA LEU A 88 -9.74 -7.08 5.99
C LEU A 88 -11.22 -7.33 6.31
N VAL A 89 -11.57 -8.55 6.72
CA VAL A 89 -12.94 -8.89 7.17
C VAL A 89 -13.21 -8.30 8.55
N GLU A 90 -12.29 -8.46 9.50
CA GLU A 90 -12.39 -7.94 10.87
C GLU A 90 -12.50 -6.40 10.89
N SER A 91 -11.83 -5.71 9.98
CA SER A 91 -11.93 -4.25 9.81
C SER A 91 -13.22 -3.79 9.11
N GLY A 92 -14.08 -4.72 8.65
CA GLY A 92 -15.27 -4.41 7.87
C GLY A 92 -15.02 -3.92 6.44
N THR A 93 -13.77 -3.68 6.08
CA THR A 93 -13.36 -3.09 4.80
C THR A 93 -13.76 -3.95 3.59
N LEU A 94 -13.62 -5.27 3.68
CA LEU A 94 -13.86 -6.17 2.55
C LEU A 94 -15.34 -6.57 2.42
N VAL A 95 -16.08 -6.63 3.53
CA VAL A 95 -17.49 -7.04 3.54
C VAL A 95 -18.34 -6.02 2.79
N ALA A 96 -18.12 -4.74 3.02
CA ALA A 96 -18.83 -3.67 2.31
C ALA A 96 -18.55 -3.68 0.80
N GLN A 97 -17.33 -3.95 0.38
CA GLN A 97 -16.93 -3.91 -1.04
C GLN A 97 -17.37 -5.10 -1.86
N VAL A 98 -17.31 -6.31 -1.29
CA VAL A 98 -17.77 -7.52 -1.96
C VAL A 98 -19.28 -7.49 -2.13
N LEU A 99 -20.01 -6.92 -1.16
CA LEU A 99 -21.47 -6.75 -1.26
C LEU A 99 -21.85 -5.74 -2.35
N VAL A 100 -21.11 -4.64 -2.50
CA VAL A 100 -21.41 -3.61 -3.52
C VAL A 100 -21.07 -4.07 -4.95
N LYS A 101 -20.00 -4.86 -5.15
CA LYS A 101 -19.58 -5.32 -6.50
C LYS A 101 -20.40 -6.49 -7.07
N GLN A 102 -21.20 -7.19 -6.27
CA GLN A 102 -21.93 -8.40 -6.69
C GLN A 102 -23.45 -8.23 -6.84
N LEU A 103 -23.95 -7.01 -6.86
CA LEU A 103 -25.37 -6.73 -7.09
C LEU A 103 -25.74 -6.64 -8.59
N PRO A 104 -26.20 -7.74 -9.23
CA PRO A 104 -27.29 -7.64 -10.16
C PRO A 104 -28.57 -7.95 -9.41
N GLY A 105 -29.60 -7.15 -9.67
CA GLY A 105 -30.85 -7.10 -8.95
C GLY A 105 -31.47 -8.46 -8.54
N ASN A 106 -32.07 -8.44 -7.39
CA ASN A 106 -33.12 -9.31 -6.86
C ASN A 106 -32.78 -10.62 -6.13
N ALA A 107 -31.58 -11.20 -6.10
CA ALA A 107 -31.34 -12.46 -5.38
C ALA A 107 -30.56 -12.33 -4.05
N VAL A 108 -29.96 -11.19 -3.75
CA VAL A 108 -29.09 -10.98 -2.57
C VAL A 108 -29.85 -10.44 -1.35
N VAL A 109 -31.09 -9.99 -1.54
CA VAL A 109 -31.89 -9.30 -0.51
C VAL A 109 -32.18 -10.19 0.73
N LYS A 110 -32.27 -11.52 0.61
CA LYS A 110 -32.60 -12.38 1.76
C LYS A 110 -31.43 -12.75 2.67
N SER A 111 -30.20 -12.85 2.15
CA SER A 111 -29.02 -13.11 3.00
C SER A 111 -28.39 -11.81 3.50
N ALA A 112 -28.47 -10.73 2.74
CA ALA A 112 -28.14 -9.38 3.17
C ALA A 112 -29.09 -8.89 4.27
N ALA A 113 -30.36 -9.28 4.25
CA ALA A 113 -31.33 -8.89 5.28
C ALA A 113 -30.96 -9.41 6.69
N MET A 114 -30.27 -10.55 6.83
CA MET A 114 -29.80 -11.01 8.16
C MET A 114 -28.56 -10.25 8.64
N VAL A 115 -27.63 -9.91 7.75
CA VAL A 115 -26.43 -9.10 8.09
C VAL A 115 -26.84 -7.64 8.25
N VAL A 116 -27.69 -7.12 7.38
CA VAL A 116 -28.31 -5.79 7.46
C VAL A 116 -29.22 -5.70 8.70
N GLY A 117 -29.92 -6.76 9.08
CA GLY A 117 -30.70 -6.80 10.33
C GLY A 117 -29.83 -6.70 11.59
N ALA A 118 -28.63 -7.28 11.59
CA ALA A 118 -27.67 -7.16 12.69
C ALA A 118 -26.95 -5.77 12.68
N ILE A 119 -26.71 -5.19 11.51
CA ILE A 119 -26.14 -3.84 11.34
C ILE A 119 -27.25 -2.79 11.66
N ASN A 120 -28.49 -3.04 11.29
CA ASN A 120 -29.64 -2.17 11.60
C ASN A 120 -30.10 -2.27 13.07
N ALA A 121 -29.62 -3.25 13.84
CA ALA A 121 -29.79 -3.32 15.29
C ALA A 121 -28.75 -2.49 16.07
N LEU A 122 -27.67 -2.04 15.40
CA LEU A 122 -26.85 -0.96 15.91
C LEU A 122 -27.65 0.33 15.74
N PRO A 123 -27.70 1.22 16.76
CA PRO A 123 -28.32 2.50 16.58
C PRO A 123 -27.69 3.15 15.35
N SER A 124 -28.50 3.50 14.36
CA SER A 124 -28.03 4.27 13.20
C SER A 124 -27.28 5.47 13.73
N PRO A 125 -26.07 5.76 13.24
CA PRO A 125 -25.42 7.02 13.59
C PRO A 125 -26.44 8.15 13.35
N PRO A 126 -26.56 9.10 14.25
CA PRO A 126 -27.54 10.17 14.13
C PRO A 126 -27.37 10.82 12.74
N GLU A 127 -28.49 11.09 12.06
CA GLU A 127 -28.43 11.72 10.75
C GLU A 127 -27.77 13.11 10.93
N PRO A 128 -26.78 13.44 10.08
CA PRO A 128 -26.09 14.71 10.18
C PRO A 128 -27.08 15.86 9.97
N SER A 129 -26.85 16.97 10.64
CA SER A 129 -27.63 18.19 10.46
C SER A 129 -27.59 18.67 9.01
N GLY A 130 -28.61 19.40 8.59
CA GLY A 130 -28.61 20.04 7.26
C GLY A 130 -27.40 20.96 7.04
N GLU A 131 -26.97 21.62 8.11
CA GLU A 131 -25.78 22.50 8.11
C GLU A 131 -24.48 21.72 7.84
N SER A 132 -24.34 20.54 8.41
CA SER A 132 -23.16 19.68 8.21
C SER A 132 -23.07 19.14 6.78
N ARG A 133 -24.21 18.78 6.19
CA ARG A 133 -24.27 18.36 4.78
C ARG A 133 -23.90 19.52 3.86
N GLU A 134 -24.47 20.70 4.07
CA GLU A 134 -24.15 21.91 3.29
C GLU A 134 -22.68 22.31 3.46
N PHE A 135 -22.15 22.21 4.69
CA PHE A 135 -20.74 22.46 4.96
C PHE A 135 -19.85 21.51 4.14
N LEU A 136 -20.10 20.20 4.18
CA LEU A 136 -19.32 19.21 3.45
C LEU A 136 -19.32 19.48 1.93
N GLU A 137 -20.50 19.74 1.35
CA GLU A 137 -20.59 20.04 -0.08
C GLU A 137 -19.88 21.33 -0.47
N ARG A 138 -19.87 22.33 0.44
CA ARG A 138 -19.18 23.59 0.22
C ARG A 138 -17.65 23.43 0.24
N VAL A 139 -17.10 22.72 1.23
CA VAL A 139 -15.64 22.59 1.39
C VAL A 139 -15.01 21.74 0.29
N LEU A 140 -15.78 20.84 -0.31
CA LEU A 140 -15.33 20.02 -1.42
C LEU A 140 -15.29 20.79 -2.76
N LYS A 141 -15.86 21.98 -2.85
CA LYS A 141 -15.73 22.82 -4.05
C LYS A 141 -14.32 23.39 -4.14
N PRO A 142 -13.66 23.30 -5.31
CA PRO A 142 -12.30 23.81 -5.50
C PRO A 142 -12.10 25.29 -5.19
N THR A 143 -13.19 26.08 -5.33
CA THR A 143 -13.19 27.54 -5.12
C THR A 143 -13.31 27.97 -3.65
N THR A 144 -13.52 27.04 -2.75
CA THR A 144 -13.69 27.39 -1.31
C THR A 144 -12.34 27.56 -0.64
N ALA A 145 -12.09 28.73 -0.06
CA ALA A 145 -10.93 28.99 0.77
C ALA A 145 -10.96 28.12 2.03
N LEU A 146 -9.84 27.49 2.39
CA LEU A 146 -9.74 26.53 3.49
C LEU A 146 -9.41 27.19 4.84
N ASP A 147 -8.91 28.42 4.84
CA ASP A 147 -8.35 29.11 6.02
C ASP A 147 -9.32 29.31 7.21
N ALA A 148 -10.62 29.16 6.96
CA ALA A 148 -11.65 29.32 7.98
C ALA A 148 -12.32 28.01 8.43
N LEU A 149 -11.87 26.85 7.91
CA LEU A 149 -12.58 25.59 8.10
C LEU A 149 -12.46 25.04 9.52
N ALA A 150 -11.28 25.12 10.14
CA ALA A 150 -11.06 24.61 11.49
C ALA A 150 -12.00 25.28 12.51
N ARG A 151 -12.18 26.61 12.41
CA ARG A 151 -13.09 27.35 13.31
C ARG A 151 -14.55 26.97 13.12
N LYS A 152 -14.95 26.58 11.91
CA LYS A 152 -16.34 26.16 11.65
C LYS A 152 -16.62 24.76 12.16
N LEU A 153 -15.63 23.87 12.16
CA LEU A 153 -15.76 22.54 12.73
C LEU A 153 -15.97 22.60 14.24
N GLU A 154 -15.32 23.56 14.94
CA GLU A 154 -15.50 23.80 16.37
C GLU A 154 -16.94 24.27 16.75
N ILE A 155 -17.63 24.92 15.81
CA ILE A 155 -19.00 25.41 16.01
C ILE A 155 -20.02 24.28 15.83
N LEU A 156 -19.68 23.26 15.01
CA LEU A 156 -20.51 22.08 14.82
C LEU A 156 -20.35 21.15 16.03
N GLY A 157 -21.45 20.58 16.50
CA GLY A 157 -21.40 19.62 17.61
C GLY A 157 -20.47 18.44 17.34
N ALA A 158 -20.07 17.72 18.38
CA ALA A 158 -19.10 16.63 18.28
C ALA A 158 -19.54 15.51 17.31
N GLU A 159 -20.85 15.21 17.25
CA GLU A 159 -21.43 14.20 16.36
C GLU A 159 -21.34 14.63 14.90
N ASP A 160 -21.68 15.87 14.59
CA ASP A 160 -21.60 16.44 13.24
C ASP A 160 -20.15 16.55 12.77
N SER A 161 -19.23 16.93 13.65
CA SER A 161 -17.80 16.99 13.37
C SER A 161 -17.24 15.59 13.04
N ALA A 162 -17.62 14.56 13.81
CA ALA A 162 -17.23 13.17 13.54
C ALA A 162 -17.76 12.69 12.20
N TRP A 163 -19.02 12.98 11.88
CA TRP A 163 -19.61 12.63 10.60
C TRP A 163 -18.91 13.30 9.41
N ILE A 164 -18.54 14.57 9.54
CA ILE A 164 -17.80 15.30 8.49
C ILE A 164 -16.44 14.66 8.26
N LEU A 165 -15.69 14.37 9.33
CA LEU A 165 -14.38 13.72 9.21
C LEU A 165 -14.49 12.35 8.57
N ASP A 166 -15.45 11.52 8.96
CA ASP A 166 -15.70 10.21 8.39
C ASP A 166 -16.06 10.30 6.90
N SER A 167 -16.91 11.27 6.54
CA SER A 167 -17.30 11.53 5.15
C SER A 167 -16.11 11.99 4.29
N LEU A 168 -15.23 12.84 4.83
CA LEU A 168 -14.02 13.28 4.13
C LEU A 168 -13.02 12.12 3.95
N VAL A 169 -12.84 11.30 4.99
CA VAL A 169 -12.00 10.08 4.91
C VAL A 169 -12.54 9.13 3.83
N ASP A 170 -13.86 8.92 3.78
CA ASP A 170 -14.43 8.05 2.73
C ASP A 170 -14.24 8.62 1.32
N ARG A 171 -14.39 9.94 1.15
CA ARG A 171 -14.19 10.62 -0.13
C ARG A 171 -12.72 10.79 -0.55
N SER A 172 -11.76 10.56 0.35
CA SER A 172 -10.32 10.68 0.05
C SER A 172 -9.85 9.72 -1.05
N LYS A 173 -10.54 8.61 -1.25
CA LYS A 173 -10.26 7.64 -2.32
C LYS A 173 -10.56 8.17 -3.73
N ASP A 174 -11.49 9.14 -3.86
CA ASP A 174 -11.98 9.66 -5.14
C ASP A 174 -11.69 11.16 -5.31
N SER A 175 -11.16 11.84 -4.26
CA SER A 175 -11.00 13.28 -4.23
C SER A 175 -9.76 13.75 -3.49
N SER A 176 -8.80 14.30 -4.22
CA SER A 176 -7.63 14.97 -3.65
C SER A 176 -8.05 16.17 -2.78
N ARG A 177 -9.17 16.83 -3.14
CA ARG A 177 -9.71 17.92 -2.35
C ARG A 177 -10.14 17.49 -0.95
N ALA A 178 -10.70 16.29 -0.80
CA ALA A 178 -11.03 15.75 0.53
C ALA A 178 -9.77 15.59 1.39
N ILE A 179 -8.65 15.18 0.80
CA ILE A 179 -7.36 15.06 1.49
C ILE A 179 -6.84 16.43 1.93
N GLU A 180 -6.88 17.44 1.06
CA GLU A 180 -6.51 18.83 1.40
C GLU A 180 -7.35 19.38 2.56
N VAL A 181 -8.67 19.15 2.53
CA VAL A 181 -9.58 19.57 3.60
C VAL A 181 -9.24 18.88 4.92
N LEU A 182 -8.99 17.57 4.89
CA LEU A 182 -8.57 16.79 6.07
C LEU A 182 -7.26 17.34 6.66
N ALA A 183 -6.29 17.69 5.81
CA ALA A 183 -5.02 18.25 6.25
C ALA A 183 -5.19 19.61 6.96
N GLN A 184 -6.10 20.44 6.48
CA GLN A 184 -6.43 21.72 7.13
C GLN A 184 -7.18 21.56 8.46
N LEU A 185 -7.94 20.49 8.62
CA LEU A 185 -8.67 20.21 9.86
C LEU A 185 -7.81 19.46 10.89
N ALA A 186 -6.85 18.68 10.44
CA ALA A 186 -5.99 17.82 11.26
C ALA A 186 -5.29 18.55 12.43
N PRO A 187 -4.75 19.78 12.27
CA PRO A 187 -4.11 20.49 13.38
C PRO A 187 -5.04 20.79 14.57
N GLY A 188 -6.34 20.93 14.33
CA GLY A 188 -7.35 21.16 15.37
C GLY A 188 -7.82 19.88 16.09
N LEU A 189 -7.43 18.69 15.64
CA LEU A 189 -7.85 17.44 16.23
C LEU A 189 -6.94 17.01 17.40
N PRO A 190 -7.50 16.34 18.43
CA PRO A 190 -6.70 15.61 19.41
C PRO A 190 -5.75 14.63 18.71
N ARG A 191 -4.53 14.45 19.25
CA ARG A 191 -3.46 13.68 18.61
C ARG A 191 -3.88 12.27 18.17
N ASP A 192 -4.60 11.55 19.02
CA ASP A 192 -5.03 10.19 18.73
C ASP A 192 -6.07 10.16 17.62
N GLN A 193 -7.01 11.09 17.62
CA GLN A 193 -8.02 11.24 16.57
C GLN A 193 -7.36 11.65 15.25
N LYS A 194 -6.39 12.56 15.29
CA LYS A 194 -5.61 12.97 14.13
C LYS A 194 -4.91 11.76 13.48
N LEU A 195 -4.14 10.98 14.27
CA LEU A 195 -3.42 9.82 13.74
C LEU A 195 -4.36 8.75 13.22
N LEU A 196 -5.49 8.51 13.88
CA LEU A 196 -6.51 7.58 13.40
C LEU A 196 -7.13 8.03 12.06
N THR A 197 -7.44 9.32 11.94
CA THR A 197 -7.98 9.91 10.71
C THR A 197 -6.97 9.77 9.56
N VAL A 198 -5.71 10.11 9.80
CA VAL A 198 -4.65 9.96 8.80
C VAL A 198 -4.46 8.50 8.41
N GLU A 199 -4.40 7.57 9.37
CA GLU A 199 -4.26 6.14 9.09
C GLU A 199 -5.41 5.60 8.21
N ARG A 200 -6.66 5.96 8.51
CA ARG A 200 -7.83 5.59 7.71
C ARG A 200 -7.76 6.18 6.30
N THR A 201 -7.34 7.44 6.18
CA THR A 201 -7.12 8.09 4.88
C THR A 201 -6.05 7.38 4.07
N VAL A 202 -4.91 7.05 4.69
CA VAL A 202 -3.84 6.27 4.05
C VAL A 202 -4.34 4.92 3.55
N ARG A 203 -5.10 4.19 4.37
CA ARG A 203 -5.69 2.90 3.97
C ARG A 203 -6.62 3.04 2.77
N ASN A 204 -7.51 4.04 2.78
CA ASN A 204 -8.44 4.30 1.68
C ASN A 204 -7.71 4.66 0.39
N VAL A 205 -6.74 5.56 0.46
CA VAL A 205 -5.95 5.99 -0.71
C VAL A 205 -5.07 4.86 -1.24
N THR A 206 -4.50 4.01 -0.37
CA THR A 206 -3.73 2.83 -0.80
C THR A 206 -4.59 1.86 -1.59
N LEU A 207 -5.81 1.60 -1.12
CA LEU A 207 -6.67 0.56 -1.70
C LEU A 207 -7.44 1.04 -2.95
N PHE A 208 -7.76 2.32 -3.03
CA PHE A 208 -8.73 2.85 -4.00
C PHE A 208 -8.30 4.14 -4.69
N GLY A 209 -7.36 4.89 -4.11
CA GLY A 209 -6.91 6.16 -4.68
C GLY A 209 -6.04 5.95 -5.90
N ASP A 210 -6.16 6.86 -6.86
CA ASP A 210 -5.28 6.97 -8.02
C ASP A 210 -3.99 7.76 -7.68
N ILE A 211 -3.23 8.09 -8.70
CA ILE A 211 -1.97 8.84 -8.57
C ILE A 211 -2.19 10.23 -7.93
N ALA A 212 -3.28 10.90 -8.26
CA ALA A 212 -3.56 12.25 -7.75
C ALA A 212 -3.83 12.24 -6.24
N GLN A 213 -4.62 11.27 -5.74
CA GLN A 213 -4.86 11.12 -4.30
C GLN A 213 -3.59 10.71 -3.55
N LYS A 214 -2.75 9.84 -4.14
CA LYS A 214 -1.46 9.47 -3.54
C LYS A 214 -0.50 10.65 -3.45
N ALA A 215 -0.42 11.47 -4.50
CA ALA A 215 0.38 12.69 -4.50
C ALA A 215 -0.12 13.71 -3.47
N ALA A 216 -1.44 13.93 -3.39
CA ALA A 216 -2.04 14.81 -2.39
C ALA A 216 -1.76 14.33 -0.96
N LEU A 217 -1.89 13.02 -0.69
CA LEU A 217 -1.61 12.46 0.62
C LEU A 217 -0.15 12.65 1.05
N LEU A 218 0.80 12.42 0.15
CA LEU A 218 2.22 12.65 0.39
C LEU A 218 2.53 14.12 0.63
N SER A 219 1.89 15.03 -0.13
CA SER A 219 2.10 16.47 0.00
C SER A 219 1.56 17.03 1.31
N GLU A 220 0.38 16.57 1.71
CA GLU A 220 -0.38 17.17 2.81
C GLU A 220 -0.07 16.54 4.19
N PHE A 221 0.36 15.26 4.22
CA PHE A 221 0.50 14.47 5.45
C PHE A 221 1.90 13.88 5.67
N ASP A 222 2.95 14.44 5.07
CA ASP A 222 4.33 13.91 5.18
C ASP A 222 4.76 13.70 6.64
N SER A 223 4.55 14.69 7.51
CA SER A 223 4.92 14.63 8.92
C SER A 223 4.08 13.61 9.72
N GLU A 224 2.81 13.46 9.38
CA GLU A 224 1.88 12.52 10.00
C GLU A 224 2.16 11.08 9.57
N LEU A 225 2.51 10.87 8.31
CA LEU A 225 2.92 9.56 7.79
C LEU A 225 4.09 8.99 8.59
N LEU A 226 5.07 9.82 8.97
CA LEU A 226 6.19 9.42 9.81
C LEU A 226 5.73 8.94 11.20
N GLN A 227 4.67 9.54 11.74
CA GLN A 227 4.17 9.29 13.09
C GLN A 227 3.17 8.13 13.18
N LEU A 228 2.70 7.59 12.04
CA LEU A 228 1.76 6.46 12.05
C LEU A 228 2.33 5.27 12.82
N PRO A 229 1.61 4.75 13.82
CA PRO A 229 2.07 3.65 14.65
C PRO A 229 2.15 2.33 13.86
N ASP A 230 1.24 2.11 12.90
CA ASP A 230 1.20 0.89 12.11
C ASP A 230 2.19 0.97 10.94
N LYS A 231 3.33 0.29 11.12
CA LYS A 231 4.36 0.18 10.08
C LYS A 231 3.85 -0.56 8.82
N ALA A 232 2.89 -1.47 8.97
CA ALA A 232 2.35 -2.23 7.84
C ALA A 232 1.53 -1.32 6.90
N VAL A 233 0.80 -0.36 7.46
CA VAL A 233 0.06 0.64 6.66
C VAL A 233 1.03 1.48 5.83
N ARG A 234 2.11 1.98 6.44
CA ARG A 234 3.14 2.73 5.72
C ARG A 234 3.81 1.89 4.65
N MET A 235 4.17 0.64 4.97
CA MET A 235 4.78 -0.27 3.99
C MET A 235 3.87 -0.54 2.80
N ALA A 236 2.57 -0.76 3.04
CA ALA A 236 1.61 -1.00 1.96
C ALA A 236 1.45 0.23 1.06
N PHE A 237 1.33 1.42 1.66
CA PHE A 237 1.18 2.68 0.93
C PHE A 237 2.40 2.99 0.07
N PHE A 238 3.60 3.02 0.67
CA PHE A 238 4.81 3.33 -0.08
C PHE A 238 5.18 2.23 -1.09
N GLY A 239 4.90 0.96 -0.77
CA GLY A 239 5.06 -0.14 -1.72
C GLY A 239 4.22 0.07 -2.98
N ASP A 240 2.93 0.41 -2.81
CA ASP A 240 2.04 0.70 -3.92
C ASP A 240 2.47 1.95 -4.73
N VAL A 241 2.93 3.00 -4.05
CA VAL A 241 3.49 4.20 -4.71
C VAL A 241 4.72 3.85 -5.56
N PHE A 242 5.65 3.04 -5.03
CA PHE A 242 6.81 2.60 -5.80
C PHE A 242 6.43 1.74 -7.00
N ASP A 243 5.50 0.80 -6.82
CA ASP A 243 4.99 -0.06 -7.89
C ASP A 243 4.35 0.74 -9.02
N ILE A 244 3.67 1.84 -8.72
CA ILE A 244 3.10 2.75 -9.72
C ILE A 244 4.22 3.44 -10.49
N VAL A 245 5.20 4.03 -9.78
CA VAL A 245 6.30 4.77 -10.41
C VAL A 245 7.21 3.88 -11.24
N GLU A 246 7.36 2.60 -10.87
CA GLU A 246 8.14 1.64 -11.66
C GLU A 246 7.40 1.18 -12.92
N ARG A 247 6.08 1.00 -12.85
CA ARG A 247 5.27 0.54 -13.98
C ARG A 247 4.97 1.64 -15.00
N ASP A 248 4.73 2.85 -14.52
CA ASP A 248 4.30 3.98 -15.35
C ASP A 248 5.48 4.88 -15.70
N GLN A 249 6.02 4.71 -16.90
CA GLN A 249 7.12 5.57 -17.41
C GLN A 249 6.61 6.90 -17.99
N PHE A 250 5.30 7.21 -17.92
CA PHE A 250 4.66 8.32 -18.64
C PHE A 250 4.06 9.41 -17.73
N VAL A 251 3.48 10.42 -18.36
CA VAL A 251 3.12 11.77 -17.92
C VAL A 251 2.46 11.90 -16.53
N GLU A 252 1.68 10.91 -16.11
CA GLU A 252 0.90 10.99 -14.86
C GLU A 252 1.77 10.90 -13.59
N VAL A 253 2.92 10.25 -13.68
CA VAL A 253 3.88 10.11 -12.57
C VAL A 253 4.64 11.42 -12.28
N ASN A 254 4.60 12.38 -13.19
CA ASN A 254 5.35 13.64 -13.09
C ASN A 254 4.99 14.49 -11.87
N ASP A 255 3.79 14.36 -11.33
CA ASP A 255 3.37 15.10 -10.14
C ASP A 255 3.65 14.31 -8.85
N LEU A 256 3.69 12.98 -8.93
CA LEU A 256 3.98 12.10 -7.78
C LEU A 256 5.47 12.08 -7.41
N VAL A 257 6.37 12.01 -8.40
CA VAL A 257 7.82 11.90 -8.16
C VAL A 257 8.41 13.08 -7.39
N PRO A 258 8.11 14.36 -7.71
CA PRO A 258 8.65 15.49 -6.94
C PRO A 258 8.22 15.46 -5.46
N VAL A 259 7.00 15.03 -5.18
CA VAL A 259 6.49 14.93 -3.81
C VAL A 259 7.17 13.75 -3.09
N LEU A 260 7.25 12.59 -3.73
CA LEU A 260 7.92 11.41 -3.19
C LEU A 260 9.41 11.67 -2.88
N VAL A 261 10.08 12.49 -3.67
CA VAL A 261 11.47 12.89 -3.46
C VAL A 261 11.66 13.61 -2.11
N GLY A 262 10.67 14.37 -1.65
CA GLY A 262 10.70 15.08 -0.37
C GLY A 262 10.46 14.21 0.86
N THR A 263 9.85 13.02 0.69
CA THR A 263 9.28 12.23 1.80
C THR A 263 10.19 11.14 2.36
N HIS A 264 11.51 11.18 2.11
CA HIS A 264 12.45 10.13 2.53
C HIS A 264 12.40 9.83 4.05
N SER A 265 12.09 10.82 4.89
CA SER A 265 11.99 10.67 6.34
C SER A 265 10.76 9.84 6.77
N ALA A 266 9.69 9.87 6.00
CA ALA A 266 8.49 9.06 6.24
C ALA A 266 8.60 7.62 5.74
N LEU A 267 9.59 7.35 4.87
CA LEU A 267 9.78 6.02 4.28
C LEU A 267 10.20 4.97 5.32
N PRO A 268 9.58 3.78 5.32
CA PRO A 268 10.11 2.65 6.06
C PRO A 268 11.53 2.31 5.62
N LYS A 269 12.42 1.98 6.59
CA LYS A 269 13.83 1.62 6.31
C LYS A 269 13.98 0.51 5.26
N ALA A 270 13.05 -0.43 5.22
CA ALA A 270 13.04 -1.51 4.24
C ALA A 270 12.91 -1.02 2.79
N LEU A 271 12.39 0.18 2.54
CA LEU A 271 12.21 0.77 1.21
C LEU A 271 13.30 1.77 0.83
N TRP A 272 14.27 2.06 1.69
CA TRP A 272 15.31 3.03 1.37
C TRP A 272 16.14 2.66 0.14
N ALA A 273 16.45 1.38 -0.03
CA ALA A 273 17.15 0.90 -1.21
C ALA A 273 16.34 1.14 -2.49
N ASN A 274 15.04 0.82 -2.48
CA ASN A 274 14.13 1.07 -3.61
C ASN A 274 14.02 2.56 -3.91
N TYR A 275 13.96 3.38 -2.88
CA TYR A 275 13.92 4.83 -3.03
C TYR A 275 15.17 5.38 -3.74
N VAL A 276 16.36 4.94 -3.36
CA VAL A 276 17.61 5.36 -4.03
C VAL A 276 17.61 4.90 -5.49
N MET A 277 17.17 3.67 -5.77
CA MET A 277 17.04 3.17 -7.13
C MET A 277 16.06 3.98 -7.96
N LEU A 278 14.91 4.32 -7.39
CA LEU A 278 13.95 5.22 -8.02
C LEU A 278 14.59 6.57 -8.36
N LEU A 279 15.33 7.19 -7.44
CA LEU A 279 16.02 8.45 -7.70
C LEU A 279 17.05 8.33 -8.83
N ILE A 280 17.81 7.22 -8.89
CA ILE A 280 18.76 6.98 -9.98
C ILE A 280 18.01 6.89 -11.31
N ASN A 281 16.94 6.10 -11.39
CA ASN A 281 16.15 5.92 -12.60
C ASN A 281 15.46 7.22 -13.04
N GLN A 282 14.86 7.94 -12.12
CA GLN A 282 14.17 9.20 -12.42
C GLN A 282 15.14 10.34 -12.80
N SER A 283 16.39 10.29 -12.33
CA SER A 283 17.42 11.29 -12.67
C SER A 283 17.75 11.36 -14.16
N VAL A 284 17.48 10.28 -14.92
CA VAL A 284 17.70 10.17 -16.37
C VAL A 284 16.40 10.24 -17.17
N SER A 285 15.26 10.31 -16.50
CA SER A 285 13.95 10.43 -17.14
C SER A 285 13.88 11.71 -17.98
N MET A 286 13.10 11.68 -19.06
CA MET A 286 12.80 12.85 -19.89
C MET A 286 11.78 13.80 -19.21
N SER A 287 11.31 13.47 -18.00
CA SER A 287 10.38 14.29 -17.22
C SER A 287 10.99 15.61 -16.81
N TYR A 288 10.37 16.72 -17.20
CA TYR A 288 10.80 18.07 -16.88
C TYR A 288 10.77 18.40 -15.38
N LYS A 289 9.88 17.77 -14.60
CA LYS A 289 9.70 18.03 -13.17
C LYS A 289 10.46 17.03 -12.29
N GLY A 290 10.40 15.76 -12.63
CA GLY A 290 10.93 14.67 -11.79
C GLY A 290 12.46 14.57 -11.81
N ALA A 291 13.08 14.65 -12.98
CA ALA A 291 14.52 14.43 -13.12
C ALA A 291 15.42 15.45 -12.39
N PRO A 292 15.14 16.77 -12.42
CA PRO A 292 15.92 17.73 -11.62
C PRO A 292 15.76 17.49 -10.11
N ALA A 293 14.54 17.21 -9.65
CA ALA A 293 14.25 16.93 -8.25
C ALA A 293 14.99 15.67 -7.77
N ALA A 294 14.94 14.58 -8.53
CA ALA A 294 15.63 13.34 -8.22
C ALA A 294 17.16 13.53 -8.17
N ARG A 295 17.74 14.26 -9.12
CA ARG A 295 19.18 14.60 -9.10
C ARG A 295 19.56 15.40 -7.87
N GLN A 296 18.75 16.38 -7.48
CA GLN A 296 19.00 17.18 -6.29
C GLN A 296 18.89 16.32 -5.02
N ALA A 297 17.86 15.48 -4.92
CA ALA A 297 17.65 14.56 -3.79
C ALA A 297 18.83 13.60 -3.61
N LEU A 298 19.32 12.98 -4.68
CA LEU A 298 20.50 12.11 -4.64
C LEU A 298 21.73 12.77 -4.01
N THR A 299 21.89 14.09 -4.17
CA THR A 299 23.02 14.82 -3.59
C THR A 299 22.83 15.20 -2.11
N ARG A 300 21.61 15.06 -1.58
CA ARG A 300 21.23 15.49 -0.23
C ARG A 300 20.73 14.34 0.65
N LEU A 301 20.89 13.10 0.20
CA LEU A 301 20.46 11.94 0.97
C LEU A 301 21.17 11.88 2.33
N PRO A 302 20.46 11.51 3.40
CA PRO A 302 21.09 11.13 4.65
C PRO A 302 21.99 9.90 4.46
N ASP A 303 23.09 9.84 5.19
CA ASP A 303 24.10 8.77 5.05
C ASP A 303 23.50 7.36 5.20
N GLU A 304 22.54 7.18 6.12
CA GLU A 304 21.88 5.87 6.31
C GLU A 304 21.07 5.44 5.07
N VAL A 305 20.39 6.38 4.42
CA VAL A 305 19.60 6.12 3.21
C VAL A 305 20.54 5.87 2.03
N ALA A 306 21.57 6.67 1.90
CA ALA A 306 22.59 6.49 0.85
C ALA A 306 23.30 5.15 1.00
N LYS A 307 23.68 4.76 2.22
CA LYS A 307 24.26 3.45 2.52
C LYS A 307 23.34 2.30 2.13
N ALA A 308 22.03 2.38 2.42
CA ALA A 308 21.07 1.37 2.01
C ALA A 308 21.01 1.22 0.48
N GLY A 309 21.05 2.33 -0.25
CA GLY A 309 21.11 2.33 -1.71
C GLY A 309 22.39 1.69 -2.25
N LEU A 310 23.55 2.05 -1.69
CA LEU A 310 24.84 1.47 -2.08
C LEU A 310 24.89 -0.04 -1.85
N LEU A 311 24.38 -0.53 -0.72
CA LEU A 311 24.32 -1.96 -0.42
C LEU A 311 23.41 -2.74 -1.36
N ASN A 312 22.47 -2.06 -2.01
CA ASN A 312 21.57 -2.66 -3.01
C ASN A 312 22.14 -2.62 -4.43
N LEU A 313 23.14 -1.80 -4.69
CA LEU A 313 23.87 -1.85 -5.97
C LEU A 313 24.66 -3.15 -6.05
N LYS A 314 24.22 -4.05 -6.92
CA LYS A 314 24.84 -5.36 -7.19
C LYS A 314 25.19 -5.45 -8.66
N PRO A 315 26.15 -6.32 -9.06
CA PRO A 315 26.51 -6.50 -10.46
C PRO A 315 25.28 -6.72 -11.34
N ASP A 316 24.42 -7.68 -11.01
CA ASP A 316 23.22 -8.05 -11.78
C ASP A 316 22.25 -6.89 -12.01
N LEU A 317 22.21 -5.92 -11.11
CA LEU A 317 21.39 -4.71 -11.24
C LEU A 317 22.10 -3.65 -12.09
N VAL A 318 23.37 -3.41 -11.80
CA VAL A 318 24.14 -2.34 -12.45
C VAL A 318 24.39 -2.64 -13.93
N ILE A 319 24.49 -3.91 -14.32
CA ILE A 319 24.62 -4.31 -15.73
C ILE A 319 23.37 -4.02 -16.57
N GLN A 320 22.20 -3.87 -15.91
CA GLN A 320 20.96 -3.50 -16.58
C GLN A 320 20.84 -2.00 -16.83
N PHE A 321 21.75 -1.18 -16.25
CA PHE A 321 21.71 0.26 -16.43
C PHE A 321 22.11 0.67 -17.86
N GLY A 322 21.31 1.57 -18.43
CA GLY A 322 21.77 2.35 -19.59
C GLY A 322 22.93 3.26 -19.25
N HIS A 323 23.57 3.83 -20.27
CA HIS A 323 24.75 4.70 -20.10
C HIS A 323 24.48 5.87 -19.12
N ASP A 324 23.32 6.53 -19.22
CA ASP A 324 23.00 7.67 -18.41
C ASP A 324 22.72 7.29 -16.95
N GLN A 325 22.04 6.16 -16.71
CA GLN A 325 21.84 5.62 -15.36
C GLN A 325 23.19 5.24 -14.72
N TRP A 326 24.08 4.64 -15.49
CA TRP A 326 25.46 4.37 -15.06
C TRP A 326 26.17 5.65 -14.59
N GLN A 327 26.08 6.73 -15.36
CA GLN A 327 26.72 8.01 -14.99
C GLN A 327 26.15 8.58 -13.68
N VAL A 328 24.87 8.40 -13.41
CA VAL A 328 24.23 8.79 -12.16
C VAL A 328 24.72 7.90 -11.02
N ALA A 329 24.67 6.57 -11.19
CA ALA A 329 25.15 5.61 -10.20
C ALA A 329 26.63 5.83 -9.87
N LYS A 330 27.47 6.12 -10.88
CA LYS A 330 28.88 6.45 -10.71
C LYS A 330 29.09 7.69 -9.82
N ARG A 331 28.34 8.76 -10.07
CA ARG A 331 28.41 9.99 -9.23
C ARG A 331 27.93 9.72 -7.81
N PHE A 332 26.88 8.91 -7.66
CA PHE A 332 26.36 8.50 -6.37
C PHE A 332 27.39 7.67 -5.59
N ALA A 333 27.99 6.66 -6.23
CA ALA A 333 29.06 5.84 -5.65
C ALA A 333 30.30 6.66 -5.29
N ASN A 334 30.72 7.62 -6.10
CA ASN A 334 31.81 8.54 -5.80
C ASN A 334 31.53 9.37 -4.54
N ARG A 335 30.29 9.83 -4.36
CA ARG A 335 29.93 10.70 -3.24
C ARG A 335 29.84 9.93 -1.93
N PHE A 336 29.19 8.76 -1.94
CA PHE A 336 28.79 8.04 -0.75
C PHE A 336 29.54 6.72 -0.52
N GLY A 337 30.45 6.33 -1.42
CA GLY A 337 31.15 5.03 -1.37
C GLY A 337 31.91 4.77 -0.06
N HIS A 338 32.33 5.84 0.62
CA HIS A 338 33.01 5.74 1.93
C HIS A 338 32.09 5.18 3.06
N LEU A 339 30.79 5.11 2.85
CA LEU A 339 29.82 4.60 3.83
C LEU A 339 29.76 3.06 3.88
N VAL A 340 30.35 2.35 2.92
CA VAL A 340 30.35 0.89 2.83
C VAL A 340 31.72 0.32 3.18
N GLY A 341 31.74 -0.84 3.87
CA GLY A 341 32.97 -1.49 4.26
C GLY A 341 33.61 -2.34 3.15
N ASP A 342 34.78 -2.92 3.42
CA ASP A 342 35.74 -3.44 2.44
C ASP A 342 35.21 -4.42 1.39
N ARG A 343 34.31 -5.34 1.73
CA ARG A 343 33.79 -6.35 0.76
C ARG A 343 32.88 -5.72 -0.31
N GLN A 344 32.01 -4.81 0.07
CA GLN A 344 31.15 -4.08 -0.86
C GLN A 344 31.89 -2.88 -1.45
N GLY A 345 32.90 -2.38 -0.74
CA GLY A 345 33.69 -1.22 -1.10
C GLY A 345 34.45 -1.41 -2.40
N GLU A 346 35.01 -2.58 -2.68
CA GLU A 346 35.68 -2.85 -3.96
C GLU A 346 34.72 -2.69 -5.14
N PHE A 347 33.55 -3.33 -5.08
CA PHE A 347 32.53 -3.22 -6.14
C PHE A 347 32.04 -1.78 -6.32
N ILE A 348 31.75 -1.08 -5.21
CA ILE A 348 31.31 0.32 -5.27
C ILE A 348 32.42 1.24 -5.78
N ASN A 349 33.68 0.96 -5.43
CA ASN A 349 34.83 1.69 -5.98
C ASN A 349 34.97 1.47 -7.49
N ASP A 350 34.72 0.27 -7.98
CA ASP A 350 34.70 -0.01 -9.41
C ASP A 350 33.57 0.75 -10.14
N VAL A 351 32.38 0.78 -9.57
CA VAL A 351 31.28 1.62 -10.08
C VAL A 351 31.70 3.10 -10.10
N ALA A 352 32.38 3.57 -9.06
CA ALA A 352 32.79 4.95 -8.92
C ALA A 352 33.90 5.36 -9.91
N THR A 353 34.87 4.49 -10.19
CA THR A 353 36.13 4.82 -10.88
C THR A 353 36.20 4.33 -12.32
N MET A 354 35.67 3.16 -12.61
CA MET A 354 35.80 2.53 -13.93
C MET A 354 35.01 3.26 -15.03
N SER A 355 35.42 3.06 -16.27
CA SER A 355 34.56 3.36 -17.41
C SER A 355 33.49 2.28 -17.55
N TRP A 356 32.36 2.61 -18.18
CA TRP A 356 31.29 1.66 -18.44
C TRP A 356 31.78 0.38 -19.16
N ARG A 357 32.61 0.53 -20.19
CA ARG A 357 33.20 -0.60 -20.93
C ARG A 357 34.12 -1.47 -20.06
N ALA A 358 34.95 -0.85 -19.23
CA ALA A 358 35.87 -1.59 -18.37
C ALA A 358 35.13 -2.34 -17.26
N PHE A 359 34.04 -1.75 -16.72
CA PHE A 359 33.20 -2.40 -15.73
C PHE A 359 32.51 -3.64 -16.31
N PHE A 360 31.89 -3.50 -17.48
CA PHE A 360 31.24 -4.62 -18.16
C PHE A 360 32.23 -5.77 -18.47
N ALA A 361 33.42 -5.45 -18.96
CA ALA A 361 34.45 -6.47 -19.19
C ALA A 361 34.91 -7.22 -17.92
N LYS A 362 34.83 -6.56 -16.75
CA LYS A 362 35.19 -7.20 -15.47
C LYS A 362 34.07 -8.09 -14.89
N TYR A 363 32.82 -7.68 -15.03
CA TYR A 363 31.68 -8.31 -14.33
C TYR A 363 30.78 -9.17 -15.24
N ILE A 364 30.96 -9.10 -16.56
CA ILE A 364 30.29 -9.94 -17.56
C ILE A 364 31.38 -10.47 -18.49
N PRO A 365 32.11 -11.47 -18.04
CA PRO A 365 32.98 -12.20 -18.99
C PRO A 365 32.12 -12.90 -20.04
N ASP A 366 32.58 -12.87 -21.32
CA ASP A 366 31.97 -13.52 -22.49
C ASP A 366 31.63 -14.99 -22.23
#